data_3f694b210f30d24d629af9acad67b6f6
#
_entry.id   3f694b210f30d24d629af9acad67b6f6
#
_cell.length_a   1.000
_cell.length_b   1.000
_cell.length_c   1.000
_cell.angle_alpha   90.00
_cell.angle_beta   90.00
_cell.angle_gamma   90.00
#
_symmetry.space_group_name_H-M   'P 1'
#
loop_
_entity.id
_entity.type
_entity.pdbx_description
1 polymer ?
#
loop_
_entity_poly.entity_id
_entity_poly.type
_entity_poly.pdbx_seq_one_letter_code
_entity_poly.pdbx_strand_id
1 'polypeptide(L)'
;MKTSVKYLSDTKVAVSVTLGVSELKDAELAALNELGKDIKVPGFRKGKVPVSVVSKNVNPNMLAQKTLESALSKAVADAFISEKLQALDRPEVEVKKFVPGSELEFTAESEVMPKIKIGDYKNLKSTAKKVSVTKKDISEITDRLKKGFSSKKTVRRPAKLTDEVNIDFEGKKDGIAFDGGKGEKYDLVLGSNSFIPGFEDGIIGKKTGETFDLKLTFPEDYYADNLKGAEVVFTTTINEIKEVVEPELNDELAAKAGPFKTVEELEDDIKREITKQKETEATEKLKDDLVAELVEKSTVPVPDVLLKDQMKLIEQDTNRNLMYRGMSIDDYIKSLKYKDKNDWLENEVRPIAEKRVKAGLLLAELSKVEKIEATENELLEKINQLGKQYPSEDMRKHLKTPEVQRDVANRILTEKTVDRLVSLNSKD
;
A
#
# COMPACT_ATOMS: atom_id res chain seq x y z
N MET A 1 42.33 9.96 -13.11
CA MET A 1 41.12 9.19 -13.53
C MET A 1 40.52 9.81 -14.78
N LYS A 2 40.22 9.04 -15.82
CA LYS A 2 39.48 9.45 -17.01
C LYS A 2 38.16 8.73 -17.05
N THR A 3 37.06 9.44 -17.36
CA THR A 3 35.71 8.90 -17.42
C THR A 3 35.07 9.14 -18.78
N SER A 4 34.22 8.26 -19.22
CA SER A 4 33.39 8.41 -20.41
C SER A 4 32.03 7.76 -20.16
N VAL A 5 30.96 8.52 -20.37
CA VAL A 5 29.57 8.06 -20.11
C VAL A 5 28.90 7.74 -21.45
N LYS A 6 28.33 6.55 -21.52
CA LYS A 6 27.44 6.10 -22.60
C LYS A 6 26.06 5.80 -22.03
N TYR A 7 25.04 6.51 -22.52
CA TYR A 7 23.66 6.19 -22.20
C TYR A 7 23.21 4.97 -23.01
N LEU A 8 22.83 3.90 -22.31
CA LEU A 8 22.28 2.67 -22.90
C LEU A 8 20.77 2.81 -23.13
N SER A 9 20.11 3.54 -22.23
CA SER A 9 18.72 3.94 -22.33
C SER A 9 18.50 5.26 -21.58
N ASP A 10 17.26 5.73 -21.50
CA ASP A 10 16.90 6.92 -20.70
C ASP A 10 17.11 6.72 -19.19
N THR A 11 17.24 5.47 -18.74
CA THR A 11 17.36 5.08 -17.33
C THR A 11 18.63 4.30 -17.02
N LYS A 12 19.44 3.89 -18.01
CA LYS A 12 20.63 3.05 -17.81
C LYS A 12 21.86 3.66 -18.47
N VAL A 13 22.97 3.68 -17.73
CA VAL A 13 24.26 4.19 -18.22
C VAL A 13 25.36 3.17 -18.05
N ALA A 14 26.37 3.25 -18.94
CA ALA A 14 27.64 2.59 -18.82
C ALA A 14 28.73 3.66 -18.69
N VAL A 15 29.45 3.65 -17.58
CA VAL A 15 30.56 4.56 -17.30
C VAL A 15 31.86 3.79 -17.48
N SER A 16 32.62 4.13 -18.52
CA SER A 16 33.98 3.59 -18.71
C SER A 16 34.99 4.45 -17.97
N VAL A 17 35.82 3.78 -17.18
CA VAL A 17 36.81 4.43 -16.29
C VAL A 17 38.18 3.86 -16.56
N THR A 18 39.15 4.77 -16.68
CA THR A 18 40.58 4.44 -16.77
C THR A 18 41.35 5.10 -15.63
N LEU A 19 42.01 4.26 -14.82
CA LEU A 19 42.90 4.70 -13.76
C LEU A 19 44.36 4.52 -14.18
N GLY A 20 45.22 5.50 -13.85
CA GLY A 20 46.63 5.44 -14.10
C GLY A 20 47.45 5.08 -12.88
N VAL A 21 48.75 5.25 -12.98
CA VAL A 21 49.74 4.88 -11.94
C VAL A 21 49.46 5.58 -10.62
N SER A 22 49.03 6.83 -10.62
CA SER A 22 48.81 7.61 -9.38
C SER A 22 47.68 7.01 -8.54
N GLU A 23 46.51 6.79 -9.17
CA GLU A 23 45.30 6.24 -8.49
C GLU A 23 45.56 4.82 -8.02
N LEU A 24 46.27 4.00 -8.79
CA LEU A 24 46.59 2.62 -8.39
C LEU A 24 47.58 2.58 -7.24
N LYS A 25 48.52 3.52 -7.11
CA LYS A 25 49.39 3.61 -5.93
C LYS A 25 48.59 3.93 -4.67
N ASP A 26 47.62 4.83 -4.75
CA ASP A 26 46.77 5.15 -3.60
C ASP A 26 45.92 3.95 -3.20
N ALA A 27 45.40 3.19 -4.15
CA ALA A 27 44.61 1.97 -3.91
C ALA A 27 45.50 0.85 -3.32
N GLU A 28 46.77 0.69 -3.79
CA GLU A 28 47.71 -0.24 -3.26
C GLU A 28 48.08 0.09 -1.81
N LEU A 29 48.29 1.38 -1.51
CA LEU A 29 48.55 1.84 -0.15
C LEU A 29 47.37 1.52 0.78
N ALA A 30 46.14 1.74 0.32
CA ALA A 30 44.95 1.40 1.07
C ALA A 30 44.82 -0.13 1.32
N ALA A 31 45.11 -0.94 0.29
CA ALA A 31 45.13 -2.41 0.39
C ALA A 31 46.19 -2.91 1.35
N LEU A 32 47.39 -2.34 1.31
CA LEU A 32 48.48 -2.66 2.24
C LEU A 32 48.14 -2.32 3.71
N ASN A 33 47.49 -1.19 3.92
CA ASN A 33 46.98 -0.79 5.24
C ASN A 33 45.89 -1.74 5.78
N GLU A 34 45.02 -2.21 4.91
CA GLU A 34 43.98 -3.19 5.27
C GLU A 34 44.62 -4.55 5.60
N LEU A 35 45.45 -5.10 4.72
CA LEU A 35 46.14 -6.36 4.91
C LEU A 35 47.08 -6.34 6.12
N GLY A 36 47.68 -5.17 6.40
CA GLY A 36 48.53 -4.96 7.58
C GLY A 36 47.84 -5.14 8.92
N LYS A 37 46.50 -5.04 8.97
CA LYS A 37 45.74 -5.27 10.21
C LYS A 37 45.75 -6.74 10.64
N ASP A 38 45.82 -7.65 9.68
CA ASP A 38 45.69 -9.09 9.93
C ASP A 38 46.98 -9.90 9.80
N ILE A 39 47.97 -9.37 9.13
CA ILE A 39 49.25 -10.04 8.93
C ILE A 39 50.01 -10.18 10.25
N LYS A 40 50.61 -11.37 10.46
CA LYS A 40 51.52 -11.65 11.58
C LYS A 40 52.96 -11.62 11.07
N VAL A 41 53.72 -10.64 11.51
CA VAL A 41 55.14 -10.53 11.17
C VAL A 41 55.94 -10.62 12.46
N PRO A 42 56.99 -11.51 12.55
CA PRO A 42 57.83 -11.60 13.72
C PRO A 42 58.47 -10.24 14.07
N GLY A 43 58.43 -9.86 15.34
CA GLY A 43 58.94 -8.57 15.81
C GLY A 43 57.96 -7.41 15.78
N PHE A 44 56.74 -7.58 15.26
CA PHE A 44 55.71 -6.54 15.25
C PHE A 44 54.39 -6.99 15.90
N ARG A 45 53.74 -6.05 16.59
CA ARG A 45 52.40 -6.29 17.16
C ARG A 45 51.35 -6.29 16.01
N LYS A 46 50.41 -7.24 16.06
CA LYS A 46 49.28 -7.32 15.10
C LYS A 46 48.62 -5.95 14.91
N GLY A 47 48.46 -5.53 13.67
CA GLY A 47 47.83 -4.24 13.27
C GLY A 47 48.76 -3.01 13.44
N LYS A 48 50.04 -3.18 13.78
CA LYS A 48 51.05 -2.11 13.89
C LYS A 48 52.28 -2.36 13.03
N VAL A 49 52.16 -3.19 12.00
CA VAL A 49 53.23 -3.48 11.05
C VAL A 49 53.35 -2.31 10.05
N PRO A 50 54.54 -1.71 9.86
CA PRO A 50 54.74 -0.65 8.87
C PRO A 50 54.46 -1.15 7.45
N VAL A 51 53.83 -0.30 6.61
CA VAL A 51 53.43 -0.65 5.24
C VAL A 51 54.57 -1.21 4.40
N SER A 52 55.79 -0.69 4.56
CA SER A 52 56.99 -1.18 3.87
C SER A 52 57.41 -2.60 4.26
N VAL A 53 57.01 -3.05 5.44
CA VAL A 53 57.20 -4.42 5.90
C VAL A 53 56.08 -5.32 5.47
N VAL A 54 54.84 -4.79 5.49
CA VAL A 54 53.65 -5.51 4.98
C VAL A 54 53.83 -5.86 3.50
N SER A 55 54.28 -4.92 2.66
CA SER A 55 54.46 -5.11 1.23
C SER A 55 55.44 -6.23 0.87
N LYS A 56 56.45 -6.47 1.73
CA LYS A 56 57.47 -7.54 1.55
C LYS A 56 56.97 -8.93 2.03
N ASN A 57 55.95 -8.97 2.87
CA ASN A 57 55.49 -10.19 3.53
C ASN A 57 54.08 -10.64 3.05
N VAL A 58 53.43 -9.87 2.21
CA VAL A 58 52.11 -10.20 1.62
C VAL A 58 52.31 -10.95 0.32
N ASN A 59 51.44 -11.93 0.05
CA ASN A 59 51.41 -12.60 -1.26
C ASN A 59 51.07 -11.59 -2.36
N PRO A 60 51.88 -11.49 -3.44
CA PRO A 60 51.62 -10.52 -4.54
C PRO A 60 50.25 -10.62 -5.19
N ASN A 61 49.71 -11.84 -5.34
CA ASN A 61 48.39 -12.05 -5.91
C ASN A 61 47.29 -11.51 -4.97
N MET A 62 47.43 -11.73 -3.66
CA MET A 62 46.50 -11.18 -2.67
C MET A 62 46.54 -9.65 -2.65
N LEU A 63 47.75 -9.06 -2.74
CA LEU A 63 47.90 -7.61 -2.82
C LEU A 63 47.25 -7.06 -4.09
N ALA A 64 47.49 -7.68 -5.24
CA ALA A 64 46.89 -7.27 -6.49
C ALA A 64 45.36 -7.35 -6.46
N GLN A 65 44.80 -8.41 -5.89
CA GLN A 65 43.36 -8.56 -5.72
C GLN A 65 42.76 -7.46 -4.82
N LYS A 66 43.37 -7.23 -3.67
CA LYS A 66 42.92 -6.20 -2.72
C LYS A 66 43.10 -4.77 -3.28
N THR A 67 44.16 -4.54 -4.05
CA THR A 67 44.39 -3.29 -4.76
C THR A 67 43.28 -3.07 -5.79
N LEU A 68 42.91 -4.09 -6.56
CA LEU A 68 41.82 -4.03 -7.52
C LEU A 68 40.47 -3.73 -6.84
N GLU A 69 40.12 -4.43 -5.76
CA GLU A 69 38.91 -4.21 -4.98
C GLU A 69 38.83 -2.76 -4.46
N SER A 70 39.92 -2.27 -3.86
CA SER A 70 40.02 -0.91 -3.33
C SER A 70 39.90 0.14 -4.43
N ALA A 71 40.61 -0.07 -5.57
CA ALA A 71 40.57 0.82 -6.72
C ALA A 71 39.16 0.91 -7.33
N LEU A 72 38.50 -0.23 -7.56
CA LEU A 72 37.16 -0.28 -8.12
C LEU A 72 36.15 0.42 -7.20
N SER A 73 36.14 0.11 -5.92
CA SER A 73 35.18 0.67 -4.96
C SER A 73 35.22 2.20 -4.93
N LYS A 74 36.42 2.77 -4.88
CA LYS A 74 36.61 4.23 -4.87
C LYS A 74 36.31 4.85 -6.23
N ALA A 75 36.86 4.28 -7.31
CA ALA A 75 36.75 4.88 -8.63
C ALA A 75 35.32 4.84 -9.20
N VAL A 76 34.54 3.83 -8.89
CA VAL A 76 33.11 3.77 -9.26
C VAL A 76 32.37 4.94 -8.61
N ALA A 77 32.52 5.11 -7.29
CA ALA A 77 31.85 6.20 -6.57
C ALA A 77 32.27 7.58 -7.12
N ASP A 78 33.59 7.81 -7.26
CA ASP A 78 34.14 9.07 -7.76
C ASP A 78 33.69 9.36 -9.21
N ALA A 79 33.57 8.31 -10.05
CA ALA A 79 33.14 8.48 -11.44
C ALA A 79 31.65 8.90 -11.50
N PHE A 80 30.76 8.25 -10.76
CA PHE A 80 29.33 8.61 -10.75
C PHE A 80 29.11 10.01 -10.16
N ILE A 81 29.85 10.39 -9.12
CA ILE A 81 29.78 11.74 -8.53
C ILE A 81 30.27 12.79 -9.53
N SER A 82 31.42 12.57 -10.18
CA SER A 82 32.02 13.54 -11.13
C SER A 82 31.12 13.76 -12.33
N GLU A 83 30.45 12.72 -12.82
CA GLU A 83 29.51 12.79 -13.94
C GLU A 83 28.09 13.23 -13.52
N LYS A 84 27.88 13.53 -12.23
CA LYS A 84 26.57 13.91 -11.63
C LYS A 84 25.48 12.89 -11.92
N LEU A 85 25.84 11.62 -11.90
CA LEU A 85 24.92 10.51 -12.07
C LEU A 85 24.48 9.98 -10.71
N GLN A 86 23.19 9.87 -10.48
CA GLN A 86 22.64 9.26 -9.27
C GLN A 86 22.29 7.81 -9.59
N ALA A 87 23.17 6.89 -9.20
CA ALA A 87 22.90 5.45 -9.31
C ALA A 87 21.74 5.04 -8.40
N LEU A 88 20.84 4.22 -8.91
CA LEU A 88 19.67 3.69 -8.19
C LEU A 88 19.93 2.31 -7.58
N ASP A 89 20.91 1.61 -8.12
CA ASP A 89 21.36 0.30 -7.66
C ASP A 89 22.89 0.26 -7.57
N ARG A 90 23.41 -0.88 -7.09
CA ARG A 90 24.85 -1.10 -7.08
C ARG A 90 25.34 -1.33 -8.50
N PRO A 91 26.26 -0.48 -9.02
CA PRO A 91 26.79 -0.62 -10.37
C PRO A 91 27.41 -2.02 -10.61
N GLU A 92 27.07 -2.61 -11.73
CA GLU A 92 27.71 -3.83 -12.22
C GLU A 92 29.03 -3.47 -12.88
N VAL A 93 30.15 -4.06 -12.41
CA VAL A 93 31.48 -3.70 -12.86
C VAL A 93 32.10 -4.81 -13.69
N GLU A 94 32.47 -4.49 -14.92
CA GLU A 94 33.23 -5.37 -15.81
C GLU A 94 34.66 -4.82 -15.99
N VAL A 95 35.68 -5.57 -15.49
CA VAL A 95 37.09 -5.19 -15.67
C VAL A 95 37.53 -5.59 -17.07
N LYS A 96 37.97 -4.62 -17.87
CA LYS A 96 38.47 -4.83 -19.23
C LYS A 96 39.97 -5.11 -19.23
N LYS A 97 40.73 -4.41 -18.36
CA LYS A 97 42.17 -4.52 -18.28
C LYS A 97 42.64 -4.18 -16.88
N PHE A 98 43.53 -4.98 -16.33
CA PHE A 98 44.23 -4.67 -15.08
C PHE A 98 45.71 -5.05 -15.17
N VAL A 99 46.56 -4.04 -15.05
CA VAL A 99 48.01 -4.18 -14.94
C VAL A 99 48.42 -3.58 -13.60
N PRO A 100 48.77 -4.40 -12.60
CA PRO A 100 49.08 -3.92 -11.27
C PRO A 100 50.18 -2.80 -11.31
N GLY A 101 49.89 -1.73 -10.59
CA GLY A 101 50.78 -0.55 -10.53
C GLY A 101 50.89 0.32 -11.82
N SER A 102 50.18 -0.04 -12.90
CA SER A 102 50.27 0.67 -14.16
C SER A 102 48.92 1.22 -14.64
N GLU A 103 47.94 0.33 -14.88
CA GLU A 103 46.69 0.74 -15.50
C GLU A 103 45.53 -0.19 -15.06
N LEU A 104 44.35 0.40 -14.85
CA LEU A 104 43.09 -0.31 -14.69
C LEU A 104 42.04 0.34 -15.58
N GLU A 105 41.44 -0.47 -16.45
CA GLU A 105 40.28 -0.10 -17.26
C GLU A 105 39.08 -0.96 -16.90
N PHE A 106 37.92 -0.35 -16.63
CA PHE A 106 36.70 -1.04 -16.35
C PHE A 106 35.49 -0.26 -16.84
N THR A 107 34.37 -0.95 -16.98
CA THR A 107 33.05 -0.34 -17.25
C THR A 107 32.13 -0.64 -16.08
N ALA A 108 31.46 0.39 -15.58
CA ALA A 108 30.43 0.26 -14.55
C ALA A 108 29.06 0.59 -15.15
N GLU A 109 28.16 -0.37 -15.14
CA GLU A 109 26.77 -0.19 -15.59
C GLU A 109 25.84 -0.08 -14.39
N SER A 110 24.91 0.88 -14.43
CA SER A 110 23.90 1.06 -13.40
C SER A 110 22.67 1.73 -13.98
N GLU A 111 21.52 1.46 -13.36
CA GLU A 111 20.36 2.33 -13.54
C GLU A 111 20.56 3.63 -12.78
N VAL A 112 20.15 4.72 -13.41
CA VAL A 112 20.30 6.08 -12.86
C VAL A 112 18.97 6.80 -12.84
N MET A 113 18.87 7.82 -11.98
CA MET A 113 17.73 8.71 -11.97
C MET A 113 17.55 9.36 -13.36
N PRO A 114 16.39 9.18 -14.00
CA PRO A 114 16.17 9.67 -15.36
C PRO A 114 15.97 11.19 -15.41
N LYS A 115 16.17 11.78 -16.56
CA LYS A 115 15.79 13.16 -16.83
C LYS A 115 14.28 13.23 -17.11
N ILE A 116 13.55 13.92 -16.26
CA ILE A 116 12.11 14.09 -16.37
C ILE A 116 11.81 15.38 -17.13
N LYS A 117 10.90 15.30 -18.11
CA LYS A 117 10.36 16.46 -18.79
C LYS A 117 8.93 16.67 -18.31
N ILE A 118 8.74 17.68 -17.46
CA ILE A 118 7.41 18.03 -16.93
C ILE A 118 6.59 18.69 -18.05
N GLY A 119 5.37 18.24 -18.24
CA GLY A 119 4.40 18.86 -19.13
C GLY A 119 3.87 20.18 -18.60
N ASP A 120 2.88 20.75 -19.28
CA ASP A 120 2.21 21.98 -18.81
C ASP A 120 1.34 21.69 -17.58
N TYR A 121 1.93 21.90 -16.41
CA TYR A 121 1.29 21.65 -15.11
C TYR A 121 0.44 22.82 -14.59
N LYS A 122 0.42 23.97 -15.31
CA LYS A 122 -0.36 25.15 -14.93
C LYS A 122 -1.71 25.26 -15.65
N ASN A 123 -1.90 24.46 -16.70
CA ASN A 123 -3.10 24.45 -17.53
C ASN A 123 -3.63 23.02 -17.67
N LEU A 124 -3.91 22.37 -16.53
CA LEU A 124 -4.60 21.09 -16.50
C LEU A 124 -6.11 21.29 -16.61
N LYS A 125 -6.80 20.28 -17.14
CA LYS A 125 -8.25 20.35 -17.43
C LYS A 125 -9.12 19.77 -16.33
N SER A 126 -8.54 18.93 -15.48
CA SER A 126 -9.26 18.28 -14.39
C SER A 126 -9.81 19.31 -13.41
N THR A 127 -11.08 19.21 -13.08
CA THR A 127 -11.78 20.14 -12.19
C THR A 127 -12.55 19.39 -11.12
N ALA A 128 -12.68 19.97 -9.94
CA ALA A 128 -13.48 19.40 -8.88
C ALA A 128 -14.96 19.29 -9.30
N LYS A 129 -15.55 18.13 -9.05
CA LYS A 129 -17.01 17.98 -9.23
C LYS A 129 -17.73 18.75 -8.14
N LYS A 130 -18.75 19.53 -8.52
CA LYS A 130 -19.63 20.17 -7.55
C LYS A 130 -20.30 19.13 -6.68
N VAL A 131 -20.14 19.28 -5.38
CA VAL A 131 -20.76 18.43 -4.39
C VAL A 131 -22.17 18.91 -4.12
N SER A 132 -23.12 17.99 -4.06
CA SER A 132 -24.50 18.26 -3.63
C SER A 132 -24.98 17.13 -2.72
N VAL A 133 -25.67 17.51 -1.66
CA VAL A 133 -26.34 16.57 -0.75
C VAL A 133 -27.81 16.52 -1.14
N THR A 134 -28.29 15.33 -1.47
CA THR A 134 -29.68 15.07 -1.84
C THR A 134 -30.51 14.69 -0.62
N LYS A 135 -31.82 14.81 -0.70
CA LYS A 135 -32.74 14.30 0.34
C LYS A 135 -32.55 12.78 0.56
N LYS A 136 -32.19 12.06 -0.49
CA LYS A 136 -31.91 10.62 -0.40
C LYS A 136 -30.69 10.33 0.47
N ASP A 137 -29.61 11.08 0.33
CA ASP A 137 -28.42 10.94 1.17
C ASP A 137 -28.76 11.10 2.66
N ILE A 138 -29.62 12.09 3.00
CA ILE A 138 -30.06 12.33 4.37
C ILE A 138 -30.97 11.20 4.84
N SER A 139 -31.94 10.77 4.00
CA SER A 139 -32.85 9.68 4.38
C SER A 139 -32.13 8.35 4.63
N GLU A 140 -31.08 8.02 3.87
CA GLU A 140 -30.28 6.82 4.10
C GLU A 140 -29.61 6.79 5.48
N ILE A 141 -29.15 7.95 5.96
CA ILE A 141 -28.55 8.05 7.30
C ILE A 141 -29.63 8.00 8.39
N THR A 142 -30.74 8.74 8.21
CA THR A 142 -31.85 8.75 9.18
C THR A 142 -32.54 7.39 9.28
N ASP A 143 -32.66 6.64 8.17
CA ASP A 143 -33.20 5.28 8.17
C ASP A 143 -32.27 4.29 8.87
N ARG A 144 -30.95 4.43 8.67
CA ARG A 144 -29.95 3.66 9.42
C ARG A 144 -30.01 3.96 10.91
N LEU A 145 -30.20 5.24 11.24
CA LEU A 145 -30.31 5.69 12.63
C LEU A 145 -31.58 5.10 13.27
N LYS A 146 -32.75 5.16 12.60
CA LYS A 146 -34.02 4.53 13.08
C LYS A 146 -33.84 3.05 13.33
N LYS A 147 -33.17 2.33 12.42
CA LYS A 147 -32.85 0.90 12.61
C LYS A 147 -31.99 0.66 13.84
N GLY A 148 -30.98 1.52 14.08
CA GLY A 148 -30.11 1.42 15.25
C GLY A 148 -30.84 1.63 16.58
N PHE A 149 -31.91 2.42 16.59
CA PHE A 149 -32.74 2.70 17.77
C PHE A 149 -34.05 1.90 17.78
N SER A 150 -34.19 0.88 16.91
CA SER A 150 -35.35 0.01 16.89
C SER A 150 -35.48 -0.74 18.20
N SER A 151 -36.72 -0.90 18.66
CA SER A 151 -37.06 -1.73 19.81
C SER A 151 -37.61 -3.08 19.34
N LYS A 152 -37.37 -4.12 20.14
CA LYS A 152 -37.83 -5.45 19.83
C LYS A 152 -38.95 -5.86 20.82
N LYS A 153 -40.12 -6.19 20.30
CA LYS A 153 -41.30 -6.60 21.08
C LYS A 153 -41.69 -8.03 20.74
N THR A 154 -41.66 -8.93 21.71
CA THR A 154 -42.13 -10.30 21.53
C THR A 154 -43.61 -10.31 21.13
N VAL A 155 -43.91 -11.04 20.07
CA VAL A 155 -45.27 -11.17 19.53
C VAL A 155 -45.68 -12.62 19.39
N ARG A 156 -47.04 -12.90 19.47
CA ARG A 156 -47.59 -14.24 19.32
C ARG A 156 -48.31 -14.48 17.99
N ARG A 157 -48.21 -13.49 17.05
CA ARG A 157 -48.73 -13.64 15.71
C ARG A 157 -47.75 -14.42 14.82
N PRO A 158 -48.20 -14.91 13.65
CA PRO A 158 -47.27 -15.44 12.65
C PRO A 158 -46.19 -14.45 12.25
N ALA A 159 -45.00 -15.00 11.97
CA ALA A 159 -43.83 -14.21 11.55
C ALA A 159 -44.09 -13.44 10.25
N LYS A 160 -43.64 -12.19 10.17
CA LYS A 160 -43.72 -11.31 9.01
C LYS A 160 -42.33 -10.89 8.55
N LEU A 161 -42.28 -10.35 7.34
CA LEU A 161 -41.08 -9.68 6.86
C LEU A 161 -40.64 -8.60 7.87
N THR A 162 -39.36 -8.43 8.09
CA THR A 162 -38.72 -7.52 9.05
C THR A 162 -38.78 -7.94 10.53
N ASP A 163 -39.55 -8.98 10.89
CA ASP A 163 -39.48 -9.51 12.25
C ASP A 163 -38.12 -10.17 12.50
N GLU A 164 -37.64 -10.11 13.73
CA GLU A 164 -36.52 -10.95 14.21
C GLU A 164 -37.09 -12.23 14.79
N VAL A 165 -36.64 -13.36 14.27
CA VAL A 165 -37.04 -14.68 14.76
C VAL A 165 -35.86 -15.37 15.42
N ASN A 166 -36.06 -15.93 16.62
CA ASN A 166 -35.09 -16.81 17.23
C ASN A 166 -35.40 -18.25 16.80
N ILE A 167 -34.46 -18.89 16.12
CA ILE A 167 -34.66 -20.20 15.50
C ILE A 167 -33.59 -21.20 15.91
N ASP A 168 -33.99 -22.47 15.94
CA ASP A 168 -33.08 -23.60 15.87
C ASP A 168 -33.22 -24.21 14.48
N PHE A 169 -32.12 -24.56 13.83
CA PHE A 169 -32.18 -25.19 12.51
C PHE A 169 -31.11 -26.28 12.35
N GLU A 170 -31.43 -27.29 11.56
CA GLU A 170 -30.50 -28.34 11.15
C GLU A 170 -30.69 -28.67 9.67
N GLY A 171 -29.66 -28.39 8.88
CA GLY A 171 -29.60 -28.67 7.45
C GLY A 171 -29.05 -30.06 7.16
N LYS A 172 -29.71 -30.79 6.24
CA LYS A 172 -29.32 -32.11 5.77
C LYS A 172 -29.30 -32.16 4.27
N LYS A 173 -28.22 -32.74 3.71
CA LYS A 173 -28.10 -33.11 2.31
C LYS A 173 -28.19 -34.62 2.22
N ASP A 174 -29.11 -35.13 1.41
CA ASP A 174 -29.36 -36.58 1.28
C ASP A 174 -29.58 -37.28 2.65
N GLY A 175 -30.20 -36.58 3.60
CA GLY A 175 -30.45 -37.08 4.95
C GLY A 175 -29.26 -37.01 5.92
N ILE A 176 -28.10 -36.51 5.50
CA ILE A 176 -26.90 -36.40 6.33
C ILE A 176 -26.68 -34.92 6.66
N ALA A 177 -26.47 -34.60 7.95
CA ALA A 177 -26.16 -33.26 8.40
C ALA A 177 -24.78 -32.82 7.84
N PHE A 178 -24.64 -31.57 7.47
CA PHE A 178 -23.41 -31.01 6.96
C PHE A 178 -22.85 -29.89 7.85
N ASP A 179 -21.55 -29.68 7.81
CA ASP A 179 -20.87 -28.67 8.60
C ASP A 179 -21.36 -27.26 8.27
N GLY A 180 -21.66 -26.47 9.31
CA GLY A 180 -22.26 -25.14 9.18
C GLY A 180 -23.76 -25.13 8.92
N GLY A 181 -24.40 -26.30 8.80
CA GLY A 181 -25.86 -26.45 8.61
C GLY A 181 -26.68 -26.42 9.89
N LYS A 182 -26.08 -26.35 11.08
CA LYS A 182 -26.78 -26.37 12.36
C LYS A 182 -26.58 -25.10 13.15
N GLY A 183 -27.66 -24.57 13.72
CA GLY A 183 -27.65 -23.47 14.69
C GLY A 183 -28.74 -23.61 15.72
N GLU A 184 -28.44 -23.20 16.94
CA GLU A 184 -29.40 -23.19 18.06
C GLU A 184 -29.51 -21.75 18.58
N LYS A 185 -30.74 -21.32 18.89
CA LYS A 185 -31.06 -19.96 19.36
C LYS A 185 -30.49 -18.85 18.51
N TYR A 186 -30.51 -19.05 17.20
CA TYR A 186 -29.99 -18.07 16.24
C TYR A 186 -31.02 -16.97 16.00
N ASP A 187 -30.63 -15.72 16.20
CA ASP A 187 -31.47 -14.54 15.92
C ASP A 187 -31.34 -14.18 14.45
N LEU A 188 -32.41 -14.25 13.68
CA LEU A 188 -32.51 -13.98 12.27
C LEU A 188 -33.56 -12.90 12.00
N VAL A 189 -33.17 -11.84 11.29
CA VAL A 189 -34.12 -10.82 10.78
C VAL A 189 -34.62 -11.27 9.41
N LEU A 190 -35.94 -11.48 9.29
CA LEU A 190 -36.55 -11.91 8.04
C LEU A 190 -36.50 -10.80 6.98
N GLY A 191 -35.92 -11.09 5.81
CA GLY A 191 -35.62 -10.13 4.74
C GLY A 191 -34.22 -9.58 4.77
N SER A 192 -33.36 -10.05 5.68
CA SER A 192 -31.96 -9.66 5.73
C SER A 192 -31.10 -10.28 4.62
N ASN A 193 -31.58 -11.31 3.97
CA ASN A 193 -30.86 -12.15 3.00
C ASN A 193 -29.55 -12.74 3.58
N SER A 194 -29.53 -13.02 4.88
CA SER A 194 -28.37 -13.60 5.57
C SER A 194 -28.28 -15.12 5.34
N PHE A 195 -29.37 -15.75 4.91
CA PHE A 195 -29.45 -17.16 4.59
C PHE A 195 -29.59 -17.39 3.09
N ILE A 196 -29.50 -18.66 2.67
CA ILE A 196 -29.70 -19.02 1.27
C ILE A 196 -31.10 -18.65 0.80
N PRO A 197 -31.28 -18.30 -0.49
CA PRO A 197 -32.57 -17.89 -1.03
C PRO A 197 -33.71 -18.86 -0.70
N GLY A 198 -34.83 -18.31 -0.25
CA GLY A 198 -36.03 -19.07 0.14
C GLY A 198 -36.07 -19.54 1.60
N PHE A 199 -34.98 -19.48 2.35
CA PHE A 199 -34.96 -19.87 3.78
C PHE A 199 -35.82 -18.90 4.60
N GLU A 200 -35.56 -17.61 4.48
CA GLU A 200 -36.30 -16.58 5.23
C GLU A 200 -37.76 -16.48 4.79
N ASP A 201 -38.03 -16.65 3.49
CA ASP A 201 -39.39 -16.68 2.94
C ASP A 201 -40.22 -17.84 3.48
N GLY A 202 -39.59 -19.01 3.70
CA GLY A 202 -40.27 -20.19 4.22
C GLY A 202 -40.63 -20.08 5.69
N ILE A 203 -40.06 -19.12 6.42
CA ILE A 203 -40.37 -18.84 7.84
C ILE A 203 -41.54 -17.86 7.94
N ILE A 204 -41.76 -17.00 6.93
CA ILE A 204 -42.88 -16.05 6.93
C ILE A 204 -44.21 -16.81 7.06
N GLY A 205 -45.06 -16.36 7.95
CA GLY A 205 -46.38 -16.98 8.21
C GLY A 205 -46.38 -18.10 9.24
N LYS A 206 -45.21 -18.56 9.69
CA LYS A 206 -45.06 -19.59 10.76
C LYS A 206 -45.20 -18.98 12.15
N LYS A 207 -45.52 -19.79 13.14
CA LYS A 207 -45.76 -19.36 14.53
C LYS A 207 -44.63 -19.83 15.48
N THR A 208 -44.53 -19.19 16.61
CA THR A 208 -43.68 -19.63 17.72
C THR A 208 -44.02 -21.06 18.14
N GLY A 209 -42.99 -21.88 18.33
CA GLY A 209 -43.12 -23.31 18.70
C GLY A 209 -43.33 -24.23 17.50
N GLU A 210 -43.50 -23.74 16.28
CA GLU A 210 -43.70 -24.55 15.07
C GLU A 210 -42.34 -25.08 14.57
N THR A 211 -42.30 -26.39 14.29
CA THR A 211 -41.19 -27.09 13.66
C THR A 211 -41.63 -27.52 12.26
N PHE A 212 -40.82 -27.19 11.24
CA PHE A 212 -41.13 -27.46 9.83
C PHE A 212 -39.89 -27.69 9.02
N ASP A 213 -40.03 -28.32 7.85
CA ASP A 213 -38.95 -28.57 6.93
C ASP A 213 -38.99 -27.57 5.76
N LEU A 214 -37.85 -26.97 5.43
CA LEU A 214 -37.62 -26.12 4.28
C LEU A 214 -36.78 -26.86 3.26
N LYS A 215 -37.34 -27.12 2.08
CA LYS A 215 -36.60 -27.70 0.95
C LYS A 215 -36.02 -26.57 0.11
N LEU A 216 -34.70 -26.49 0.05
CA LEU A 216 -33.98 -25.39 -0.58
C LEU A 216 -32.85 -25.91 -1.46
N THR A 217 -32.40 -25.08 -2.38
CA THR A 217 -31.25 -25.38 -3.24
C THR A 217 -30.17 -24.34 -3.01
N PHE A 218 -28.96 -24.75 -2.75
CA PHE A 218 -27.83 -23.83 -2.66
C PHE A 218 -27.54 -23.17 -4.02
N PRO A 219 -27.13 -21.89 -4.05
CA PRO A 219 -26.69 -21.24 -5.27
C PRO A 219 -25.50 -21.97 -5.93
N GLU A 220 -25.40 -21.88 -7.26
CA GLU A 220 -24.30 -22.47 -8.02
C GLU A 220 -22.92 -21.83 -7.72
N ASP A 221 -22.92 -20.59 -7.25
CA ASP A 221 -21.76 -19.80 -6.86
C ASP A 221 -21.46 -19.84 -5.34
N TYR A 222 -22.07 -20.78 -4.61
CA TYR A 222 -21.85 -20.90 -3.17
C TYR A 222 -20.39 -21.23 -2.87
N TYR A 223 -19.84 -20.68 -1.79
CA TYR A 223 -18.41 -20.77 -1.45
C TYR A 223 -17.92 -22.20 -1.16
N ALA A 224 -18.79 -23.10 -0.68
CA ALA A 224 -18.45 -24.50 -0.37
C ALA A 224 -18.78 -25.40 -1.57
N ASP A 225 -17.76 -25.93 -2.22
CA ASP A 225 -17.89 -26.71 -3.47
C ASP A 225 -18.81 -27.93 -3.34
N ASN A 226 -18.84 -28.58 -2.18
CA ASN A 226 -19.69 -29.75 -1.90
C ASN A 226 -21.18 -29.41 -1.74
N LEU A 227 -21.53 -28.11 -1.64
CA LEU A 227 -22.90 -27.64 -1.46
C LEU A 227 -23.44 -26.87 -2.69
N LYS A 228 -22.59 -26.51 -3.66
CA LYS A 228 -23.02 -25.80 -4.89
C LYS A 228 -24.13 -26.55 -5.61
N GLY A 229 -25.24 -25.86 -5.90
CA GLY A 229 -26.40 -26.44 -6.58
C GLY A 229 -27.08 -27.60 -5.85
N ALA A 230 -26.68 -27.91 -4.62
CA ALA A 230 -27.19 -29.06 -3.89
C ALA A 230 -28.59 -28.80 -3.31
N GLU A 231 -29.51 -29.78 -3.43
CA GLU A 231 -30.76 -29.77 -2.74
C GLU A 231 -30.55 -30.17 -1.26
N VAL A 232 -31.13 -29.40 -0.36
CA VAL A 232 -31.02 -29.61 1.10
C VAL A 232 -32.37 -29.43 1.78
N VAL A 233 -32.50 -30.04 2.93
CA VAL A 233 -33.68 -29.88 3.79
C VAL A 233 -33.22 -29.29 5.11
N PHE A 234 -33.76 -28.14 5.48
CA PHE A 234 -33.56 -27.54 6.80
C PHE A 234 -34.78 -27.78 7.67
N THR A 235 -34.60 -28.57 8.73
CA THR A 235 -35.59 -28.67 9.80
C THR A 235 -35.43 -27.47 10.71
N THR A 236 -36.41 -26.60 10.77
CA THR A 236 -36.34 -25.31 11.48
C THR A 236 -37.44 -25.23 12.55
N THR A 237 -37.07 -24.78 13.75
CA THR A 237 -37.99 -24.53 14.86
C THR A 237 -37.94 -23.05 15.23
N ILE A 238 -39.09 -22.40 15.37
CA ILE A 238 -39.18 -21.01 15.83
C ILE A 238 -39.34 -20.97 17.33
N ASN A 239 -38.36 -20.46 18.04
CA ASN A 239 -38.38 -20.33 19.50
C ASN A 239 -39.11 -19.05 19.95
N GLU A 240 -38.87 -17.93 19.27
CA GLU A 240 -39.47 -16.63 19.57
C GLU A 240 -39.59 -15.77 18.31
N ILE A 241 -40.62 -14.93 18.27
CA ILE A 241 -40.81 -13.93 17.23
C ILE A 241 -40.84 -12.57 17.91
N LYS A 242 -39.95 -11.65 17.44
CA LYS A 242 -39.91 -10.29 17.91
C LYS A 242 -40.23 -9.36 16.75
N GLU A 243 -41.22 -8.53 16.92
CA GLU A 243 -41.48 -7.40 16.02
C GLU A 243 -40.44 -6.35 16.23
N VAL A 244 -39.73 -5.98 15.15
CA VAL A 244 -38.77 -4.87 15.17
C VAL A 244 -39.59 -3.59 14.91
N VAL A 245 -39.73 -2.78 15.94
CA VAL A 245 -40.45 -1.50 15.86
C VAL A 245 -39.44 -0.39 15.69
N GLU A 246 -39.37 0.13 14.46
CA GLU A 246 -38.53 1.32 14.20
C GLU A 246 -39.23 2.56 14.77
N PRO A 247 -38.49 3.41 15.51
CA PRO A 247 -39.06 4.67 16.01
C PRO A 247 -39.35 5.63 14.85
N GLU A 248 -40.35 6.47 15.04
CA GLU A 248 -40.57 7.61 14.15
C GLU A 248 -39.42 8.64 14.28
N LEU A 249 -39.10 9.29 13.17
CA LEU A 249 -38.14 10.39 13.16
C LEU A 249 -38.80 11.61 13.81
N ASN A 250 -38.54 11.80 15.10
CA ASN A 250 -39.06 12.89 15.92
C ASN A 250 -37.97 13.46 16.83
N ASP A 251 -38.30 14.50 17.56
CA ASP A 251 -37.33 15.21 18.42
C ASP A 251 -36.80 14.33 19.56
N GLU A 252 -37.59 13.33 20.02
CA GLU A 252 -37.10 12.36 21.01
C GLU A 252 -36.01 11.46 20.43
N LEU A 253 -36.15 11.04 19.17
CA LEU A 253 -35.13 10.25 18.49
C LEU A 253 -33.90 11.12 18.23
N ALA A 254 -34.07 12.38 17.84
CA ALA A 254 -32.96 13.30 17.65
C ALA A 254 -32.15 13.50 18.96
N ALA A 255 -32.83 13.66 20.09
CA ALA A 255 -32.19 13.78 21.41
C ALA A 255 -31.48 12.50 21.86
N LYS A 256 -31.93 11.31 21.43
CA LYS A 256 -31.25 10.03 21.68
C LYS A 256 -30.03 9.81 20.79
N ALA A 257 -30.08 10.35 19.56
CA ALA A 257 -29.00 10.22 18.58
C ALA A 257 -27.79 11.09 18.90
N GLY A 258 -28.01 12.21 19.60
CA GLY A 258 -26.94 13.15 19.93
C GLY A 258 -27.45 14.39 20.67
N PRO A 259 -26.66 15.46 20.76
CA PRO A 259 -27.02 16.68 21.46
C PRO A 259 -27.98 17.57 20.62
N PHE A 260 -28.97 16.97 19.99
CA PHE A 260 -29.94 17.64 19.12
C PHE A 260 -31.28 17.83 19.84
N LYS A 261 -31.90 19.00 19.68
CA LYS A 261 -33.19 19.30 20.29
C LYS A 261 -34.33 19.03 19.34
N THR A 262 -34.08 19.08 18.03
CA THR A 262 -35.09 18.90 17.00
C THR A 262 -34.57 18.00 15.87
N VAL A 263 -35.50 17.43 15.08
CA VAL A 263 -35.16 16.67 13.87
C VAL A 263 -34.41 17.55 12.87
N GLU A 264 -34.76 18.83 12.76
CA GLU A 264 -34.10 19.77 11.85
C GLU A 264 -32.61 19.96 12.20
N GLU A 265 -32.27 20.11 13.50
CA GLU A 265 -30.87 20.18 13.97
C GLU A 265 -30.09 18.90 13.61
N LEU A 266 -30.71 17.74 13.75
CA LEU A 266 -30.11 16.44 13.38
C LEU A 266 -29.89 16.35 11.87
N GLU A 267 -30.90 16.71 11.05
CA GLU A 267 -30.80 16.67 9.58
C GLU A 267 -29.76 17.67 9.05
N ASP A 268 -29.65 18.85 9.66
CA ASP A 268 -28.65 19.85 9.31
C ASP A 268 -27.23 19.36 9.66
N ASP A 269 -27.06 18.70 10.79
CA ASP A 269 -25.78 18.09 11.18
C ASP A 269 -25.39 16.96 10.21
N ILE A 270 -26.30 16.04 9.91
CA ILE A 270 -26.11 14.97 8.91
C ILE A 270 -25.72 15.58 7.57
N LYS A 271 -26.45 16.60 7.11
CA LYS A 271 -26.17 17.29 5.84
C LYS A 271 -24.76 17.90 5.83
N ARG A 272 -24.36 18.54 6.93
CA ARG A 272 -23.02 19.12 7.09
C ARG A 272 -21.92 18.05 7.01
N GLU A 273 -22.10 16.94 7.71
CA GLU A 273 -21.13 15.85 7.70
C GLU A 273 -21.02 15.15 6.33
N ILE A 274 -22.17 14.89 5.66
CA ILE A 274 -22.18 14.36 4.29
C ILE A 274 -21.52 15.35 3.33
N THR A 275 -21.79 16.65 3.45
CA THR A 275 -21.15 17.68 2.62
C THR A 275 -19.65 17.63 2.77
N LYS A 276 -19.16 17.66 4.01
CA LYS A 276 -17.73 17.58 4.33
C LYS A 276 -17.08 16.32 3.79
N GLN A 277 -17.74 15.17 3.95
CA GLN A 277 -17.22 13.90 3.43
C GLN A 277 -17.11 13.94 1.90
N LYS A 278 -18.17 14.35 1.21
CA LYS A 278 -18.21 14.44 -0.26
C LYS A 278 -17.21 15.47 -0.79
N GLU A 279 -17.02 16.60 -0.10
CA GLU A 279 -15.99 17.61 -0.44
C GLU A 279 -14.58 17.04 -0.31
N THR A 280 -14.32 16.28 0.77
CA THR A 280 -13.03 15.61 0.96
C THR A 280 -12.78 14.60 -0.16
N GLU A 281 -13.77 13.75 -0.45
CA GLU A 281 -13.68 12.76 -1.53
C GLU A 281 -13.49 13.42 -2.91
N ALA A 282 -14.22 14.51 -3.18
CA ALA A 282 -14.08 15.26 -4.43
C ALA A 282 -12.68 15.92 -4.55
N THR A 283 -12.14 16.41 -3.44
CA THR A 283 -10.80 17.03 -3.39
C THR A 283 -9.71 15.98 -3.61
N GLU A 284 -9.78 14.83 -2.91
CA GLU A 284 -8.81 13.75 -3.12
C GLU A 284 -8.87 13.21 -4.55
N LYS A 285 -10.08 13.05 -5.09
CA LYS A 285 -10.24 12.65 -6.50
C LYS A 285 -9.65 13.69 -7.46
N LEU A 286 -9.86 14.98 -7.21
CA LEU A 286 -9.25 16.03 -8.02
C LEU A 286 -7.73 15.97 -7.99
N LYS A 287 -7.13 15.74 -6.82
CA LYS A 287 -5.68 15.55 -6.67
C LYS A 287 -5.18 14.39 -7.53
N ASP A 288 -5.84 13.25 -7.46
CA ASP A 288 -5.51 12.07 -8.26
C ASP A 288 -5.64 12.32 -9.76
N ASP A 289 -6.76 12.93 -10.19
CA ASP A 289 -7.03 13.25 -11.58
C ASP A 289 -6.00 14.25 -12.15
N LEU A 290 -5.61 15.29 -11.38
CA LEU A 290 -4.58 16.25 -11.78
C LEU A 290 -3.20 15.60 -11.90
N VAL A 291 -2.82 14.75 -10.96
CA VAL A 291 -1.55 14.00 -11.02
C VAL A 291 -1.54 13.06 -12.21
N ALA A 292 -2.63 12.33 -12.45
CA ALA A 292 -2.75 11.42 -13.59
C ALA A 292 -2.64 12.18 -14.93
N GLU A 293 -3.36 13.29 -15.08
CA GLU A 293 -3.30 14.14 -16.27
C GLU A 293 -1.90 14.71 -16.50
N LEU A 294 -1.20 15.12 -15.43
CA LEU A 294 0.16 15.61 -15.52
C LEU A 294 1.14 14.52 -15.95
N VAL A 295 0.97 13.29 -15.42
CA VAL A 295 1.78 12.12 -15.84
C VAL A 295 1.60 11.86 -17.34
N GLU A 296 0.37 11.90 -17.86
CA GLU A 296 0.10 11.69 -19.28
C GLU A 296 0.74 12.78 -20.19
N LYS A 297 0.77 14.03 -19.72
CA LYS A 297 1.37 15.16 -20.45
C LYS A 297 2.90 15.25 -20.32
N SER A 298 3.51 14.44 -19.49
CA SER A 298 4.93 14.47 -19.14
C SER A 298 5.69 13.30 -19.76
N THR A 299 7.00 13.45 -19.93
CA THR A 299 7.88 12.33 -20.30
C THR A 299 8.63 11.88 -19.05
N VAL A 300 8.27 10.73 -18.53
CA VAL A 300 8.84 10.14 -17.31
C VAL A 300 9.33 8.74 -17.60
N PRO A 301 10.61 8.55 -17.98
CA PRO A 301 11.18 7.22 -18.09
C PRO A 301 11.18 6.51 -16.73
N VAL A 302 10.84 5.22 -16.72
CA VAL A 302 10.72 4.44 -15.49
C VAL A 302 11.90 3.48 -15.37
N PRO A 303 12.79 3.66 -14.37
CA PRO A 303 13.84 2.69 -14.07
C PRO A 303 13.25 1.36 -13.61
N ASP A 304 13.81 0.24 -14.14
CA ASP A 304 13.34 -1.10 -13.80
C ASP A 304 13.51 -1.44 -12.32
N VAL A 305 14.57 -0.93 -11.68
CA VAL A 305 14.80 -1.09 -10.24
C VAL A 305 13.64 -0.50 -9.44
N LEU A 306 13.25 0.74 -9.72
CA LEU A 306 12.15 1.40 -9.01
C LEU A 306 10.81 0.72 -9.29
N LEU A 307 10.61 0.23 -10.53
CA LEU A 307 9.42 -0.51 -10.89
C LEU A 307 9.30 -1.82 -10.11
N LYS A 308 10.38 -2.61 -10.05
CA LYS A 308 10.43 -3.87 -9.30
C LYS A 308 10.22 -3.66 -7.80
N ASP A 309 10.83 -2.64 -7.22
CA ASP A 309 10.67 -2.30 -5.82
C ASP A 309 9.21 -1.89 -5.52
N GLN A 310 8.59 -1.09 -6.40
CA GLN A 310 7.20 -0.70 -6.24
C GLN A 310 6.24 -1.89 -6.39
N MET A 311 6.49 -2.80 -7.34
CA MET A 311 5.71 -4.04 -7.49
C MET A 311 5.78 -4.89 -6.23
N LYS A 312 6.98 -5.04 -5.66
CA LYS A 312 7.19 -5.77 -4.41
C LYS A 312 6.43 -5.15 -3.23
N LEU A 313 6.42 -3.82 -3.12
CA LEU A 313 5.66 -3.11 -2.09
C LEU A 313 4.15 -3.35 -2.24
N ILE A 314 3.60 -3.26 -3.46
CA ILE A 314 2.19 -3.54 -3.72
C ILE A 314 1.84 -4.98 -3.36
N GLU A 315 2.68 -5.94 -3.73
CA GLU A 315 2.49 -7.35 -3.36
C GLU A 315 2.46 -7.54 -1.85
N GLN A 316 3.41 -6.95 -1.13
CA GLN A 316 3.49 -7.04 0.33
C GLN A 316 2.27 -6.42 1.02
N ASP A 317 1.81 -5.26 0.55
CA ASP A 317 0.64 -4.59 1.10
C ASP A 317 -0.64 -5.39 0.82
N THR A 318 -0.77 -5.93 -0.40
CA THR A 318 -1.89 -6.82 -0.76
C THR A 318 -1.92 -8.05 0.14
N ASN A 319 -0.78 -8.73 0.30
CA ASN A 319 -0.68 -9.92 1.15
C ASN A 319 -1.05 -9.60 2.60
N ARG A 320 -0.56 -8.48 3.14
CA ARG A 320 -0.90 -8.03 4.51
C ARG A 320 -2.40 -7.81 4.67
N ASN A 321 -3.03 -7.13 3.72
CA ASN A 321 -4.47 -6.87 3.75
C ASN A 321 -5.30 -8.15 3.65
N LEU A 322 -4.86 -9.12 2.85
CA LEU A 322 -5.52 -10.41 2.72
C LEU A 322 -5.40 -11.24 3.99
N MET A 323 -4.24 -11.23 4.65
CA MET A 323 -4.04 -11.90 5.94
C MET A 323 -5.03 -11.41 7.01
N TYR A 324 -5.30 -10.10 7.09
CA TYR A 324 -6.32 -9.57 8.01
C TYR A 324 -7.74 -10.05 7.69
N ARG A 325 -8.00 -10.44 6.45
CA ARG A 325 -9.28 -10.99 6.00
C ARG A 325 -9.34 -12.53 6.05
N GLY A 326 -8.26 -13.19 6.50
CA GLY A 326 -8.17 -14.65 6.53
C GLY A 326 -8.10 -15.31 5.15
N MET A 327 -7.70 -14.58 4.12
CA MET A 327 -7.60 -15.06 2.75
C MET A 327 -6.12 -15.20 2.34
N SER A 328 -5.79 -16.28 1.61
CA SER A 328 -4.46 -16.43 1.03
C SER A 328 -4.31 -15.62 -0.26
N ILE A 329 -3.08 -15.24 -0.60
CA ILE A 329 -2.82 -14.53 -1.86
C ILE A 329 -3.13 -15.41 -3.08
N ASP A 330 -2.94 -16.72 -2.98
CA ASP A 330 -3.22 -17.66 -4.06
C ASP A 330 -4.72 -17.77 -4.34
N ASP A 331 -5.55 -17.80 -3.29
CA ASP A 331 -7.01 -17.81 -3.43
C ASP A 331 -7.53 -16.50 -4.00
N TYR A 332 -6.92 -15.37 -3.58
CA TYR A 332 -7.22 -14.06 -4.13
C TYR A 332 -6.92 -13.98 -5.64
N ILE A 333 -5.72 -14.42 -6.06
CA ILE A 333 -5.30 -14.44 -7.46
C ILE A 333 -6.25 -15.31 -8.31
N LYS A 334 -6.64 -16.49 -7.79
CA LYS A 334 -7.63 -17.35 -8.46
C LYS A 334 -9.00 -16.69 -8.57
N SER A 335 -9.45 -15.98 -7.52
CA SER A 335 -10.74 -15.27 -7.54
C SER A 335 -10.77 -14.18 -8.62
N LEU A 336 -9.63 -13.56 -8.92
CA LEU A 336 -9.46 -12.58 -9.99
C LEU A 336 -9.26 -13.23 -11.37
N LYS A 337 -9.24 -14.57 -11.46
CA LYS A 337 -9.07 -15.37 -12.70
C LYS A 337 -7.71 -15.21 -13.38
N TYR A 338 -6.66 -14.85 -12.66
CA TYR A 338 -5.28 -14.93 -13.14
C TYR A 338 -4.77 -16.38 -13.05
N LYS A 339 -3.89 -16.75 -13.99
CA LYS A 339 -3.34 -18.11 -14.09
C LYS A 339 -2.46 -18.46 -12.89
N ASP A 340 -1.60 -17.53 -12.52
CA ASP A 340 -0.64 -17.65 -11.44
C ASP A 340 -0.21 -16.27 -10.93
N LYS A 341 0.67 -16.27 -9.94
CA LYS A 341 1.22 -15.06 -9.35
C LYS A 341 1.95 -14.16 -10.35
N ASN A 342 2.69 -14.73 -11.30
CA ASN A 342 3.42 -13.95 -12.30
C ASN A 342 2.47 -13.24 -13.25
N ASP A 343 1.42 -13.93 -13.69
CA ASP A 343 0.36 -13.36 -14.53
C ASP A 343 -0.33 -12.17 -13.82
N TRP A 344 -0.64 -12.32 -12.53
CA TRP A 344 -1.17 -11.22 -11.71
C TRP A 344 -0.17 -10.06 -11.55
N LEU A 345 1.10 -10.35 -11.27
CA LEU A 345 2.14 -9.32 -11.13
C LEU A 345 2.32 -8.51 -12.41
N GLU A 346 2.36 -9.15 -13.57
CA GLU A 346 2.59 -8.47 -14.84
C GLU A 346 1.34 -7.72 -15.35
N ASN A 347 0.14 -8.27 -15.19
CA ASN A 347 -1.06 -7.71 -15.81
C ASN A 347 -1.86 -6.79 -14.87
N GLU A 348 -1.75 -6.96 -13.54
CA GLU A 348 -2.44 -6.11 -12.55
C GLU A 348 -1.47 -5.19 -11.81
N VAL A 349 -0.41 -5.76 -11.22
CA VAL A 349 0.48 -5.01 -10.32
C VAL A 349 1.40 -4.07 -11.08
N ARG A 350 2.00 -4.54 -12.18
CA ARG A 350 2.96 -3.75 -12.97
C ARG A 350 2.39 -2.43 -13.50
N PRO A 351 1.19 -2.38 -14.11
CA PRO A 351 0.60 -1.10 -14.55
C PRO A 351 0.35 -0.12 -13.40
N ILE A 352 -0.05 -0.63 -12.23
CA ILE A 352 -0.26 0.18 -11.04
C ILE A 352 1.08 0.72 -10.52
N ALA A 353 2.09 -0.14 -10.44
CA ALA A 353 3.44 0.21 -10.02
C ALA A 353 4.05 1.28 -10.93
N GLU A 354 3.93 1.11 -12.24
CA GLU A 354 4.44 2.05 -13.24
C GLU A 354 3.81 3.45 -13.07
N LYS A 355 2.49 3.52 -12.91
CA LYS A 355 1.80 4.79 -12.64
C LYS A 355 2.28 5.44 -11.35
N ARG A 356 2.47 4.66 -10.26
CA ARG A 356 2.96 5.19 -8.98
C ARG A 356 4.39 5.70 -9.07
N VAL A 357 5.29 4.97 -9.75
CA VAL A 357 6.67 5.40 -9.95
C VAL A 357 6.72 6.68 -10.79
N LYS A 358 5.97 6.74 -11.91
CA LYS A 358 5.89 7.95 -12.75
C LYS A 358 5.39 9.16 -11.94
N ALA A 359 4.32 9.00 -11.18
CA ALA A 359 3.79 10.06 -10.34
C ALA A 359 4.80 10.53 -9.28
N GLY A 360 5.45 9.59 -8.59
CA GLY A 360 6.46 9.90 -7.57
C GLY A 360 7.66 10.66 -8.14
N LEU A 361 8.22 10.19 -9.26
CA LEU A 361 9.32 10.84 -9.94
C LEU A 361 8.94 12.24 -10.44
N LEU A 362 7.76 12.37 -11.02
CA LEU A 362 7.25 13.63 -11.56
C LEU A 362 7.01 14.67 -10.47
N LEU A 363 6.37 14.27 -9.36
CA LEU A 363 6.12 15.15 -8.21
C LEU A 363 7.42 15.56 -7.52
N ALA A 364 8.41 14.68 -7.43
CA ALA A 364 9.73 15.01 -6.92
C ALA A 364 10.46 16.03 -7.80
N GLU A 365 10.29 15.98 -9.13
CA GLU A 365 10.86 16.99 -10.02
C GLU A 365 10.08 18.31 -9.97
N LEU A 366 8.74 18.25 -9.91
CA LEU A 366 7.89 19.43 -9.77
C LEU A 366 8.17 20.18 -8.46
N SER A 367 8.42 19.48 -7.36
CA SER A 367 8.78 20.11 -6.08
C SER A 367 10.04 20.94 -6.17
N LYS A 368 11.05 20.50 -6.94
CA LYS A 368 12.28 21.27 -7.20
C LYS A 368 12.01 22.52 -8.03
N VAL A 369 11.20 22.40 -9.09
CA VAL A 369 10.83 23.51 -9.98
C VAL A 369 10.05 24.58 -9.23
N GLU A 370 9.08 24.19 -8.41
CA GLU A 370 8.27 25.11 -7.59
C GLU A 370 8.94 25.49 -6.24
N LYS A 371 10.16 24.97 -5.97
CA LYS A 371 10.94 25.22 -4.73
C LYS A 371 10.16 24.90 -3.46
N ILE A 372 9.47 23.77 -3.46
CA ILE A 372 8.70 23.30 -2.31
C ILE A 372 9.64 22.52 -1.41
N GLU A 373 9.59 22.81 -0.11
CA GLU A 373 10.44 22.18 0.90
C GLU A 373 9.58 21.71 2.08
N ALA A 374 9.96 20.60 2.69
CA ALA A 374 9.44 20.16 3.97
C ALA A 374 10.29 20.81 5.08
N THR A 375 9.67 21.66 5.90
CA THR A 375 10.38 22.33 6.98
C THR A 375 10.56 21.41 8.21
N GLU A 376 11.56 21.68 9.05
CA GLU A 376 11.78 20.94 10.29
C GLU A 376 10.55 20.96 11.22
N ASN A 377 9.83 22.07 11.28
CA ASN A 377 8.64 22.20 12.11
C ASN A 377 7.51 21.28 11.61
N GLU A 378 7.25 21.25 10.30
CA GLU A 378 6.26 20.34 9.68
C GLU A 378 6.61 18.87 9.94
N LEU A 379 7.90 18.52 9.82
CA LEU A 379 8.38 17.18 10.12
C LEU A 379 8.15 16.80 11.58
N LEU A 380 8.51 17.67 12.52
CA LEU A 380 8.31 17.45 13.95
C LEU A 380 6.82 17.33 14.32
N GLU A 381 5.97 18.19 13.77
CA GLU A 381 4.52 18.12 13.97
C GLU A 381 3.94 16.80 13.46
N LYS A 382 4.31 16.37 12.25
CA LYS A 382 3.83 15.12 11.64
C LYS A 382 4.31 13.90 12.45
N ILE A 383 5.57 13.89 12.89
CA ILE A 383 6.12 12.81 13.74
C ILE A 383 5.38 12.77 15.08
N ASN A 384 5.09 13.94 15.70
CA ASN A 384 4.34 14.01 16.95
C ASN A 384 2.90 13.52 16.78
N GLN A 385 2.24 13.86 15.66
CA GLN A 385 0.90 13.36 15.34
C GLN A 385 0.90 11.84 15.18
N LEU A 386 1.85 11.28 14.41
CA LEU A 386 2.02 9.83 14.26
C LEU A 386 2.32 9.17 15.62
N GLY A 387 3.17 9.79 16.43
CA GLY A 387 3.52 9.30 17.78
C GLY A 387 2.33 9.15 18.73
N LYS A 388 1.30 9.98 18.58
CA LYS A 388 0.05 9.87 19.38
C LYS A 388 -0.77 8.62 19.04
N GLN A 389 -0.62 8.09 17.83
CA GLN A 389 -1.32 6.88 17.36
C GLN A 389 -0.65 5.59 17.83
N TYR A 390 0.62 5.65 18.25
CA TYR A 390 1.37 4.47 18.68
C TYR A 390 1.46 4.39 20.23
N PRO A 391 0.89 3.33 20.82
CA PRO A 391 0.92 3.16 22.28
C PRO A 391 2.31 2.80 22.82
N SER A 392 3.15 2.13 22.02
CA SER A 392 4.46 1.62 22.42
C SER A 392 5.54 2.70 22.34
N GLU A 393 6.38 2.78 23.40
CA GLU A 393 7.53 3.69 23.42
C GLU A 393 8.59 3.35 22.38
N ASP A 394 8.78 2.07 22.09
CA ASP A 394 9.76 1.63 21.09
C ASP A 394 9.32 2.00 19.67
N MET A 395 8.01 1.92 19.36
CA MET A 395 7.48 2.43 18.10
C MET A 395 7.68 3.94 17.97
N ARG A 396 7.49 4.70 19.05
CA ARG A 396 7.75 6.15 19.05
C ARG A 396 9.23 6.49 18.90
N LYS A 397 10.16 5.65 19.42
CA LYS A 397 11.60 5.79 19.18
C LYS A 397 11.94 5.50 17.72
N HIS A 398 11.30 4.50 17.11
CA HIS A 398 11.49 4.16 15.69
C HIS A 398 11.10 5.32 14.77
N LEU A 399 10.05 6.09 15.08
CA LEU A 399 9.67 7.28 14.31
C LEU A 399 10.77 8.36 14.27
N LYS A 400 11.72 8.33 15.20
CA LYS A 400 12.84 9.29 15.26
C LYS A 400 14.09 8.82 14.53
N THR A 401 14.08 7.65 13.90
CA THR A 401 15.21 7.17 13.09
C THR A 401 15.35 8.02 11.82
N PRO A 402 16.59 8.26 11.34
CA PRO A 402 16.83 9.06 10.15
C PRO A 402 16.11 8.55 8.89
N GLU A 403 15.90 7.24 8.81
CA GLU A 403 15.16 6.59 7.72
C GLU A 403 13.69 7.01 7.73
N VAL A 404 12.99 6.82 8.85
CA VAL A 404 11.58 7.19 8.99
C VAL A 404 11.37 8.70 8.87
N GLN A 405 12.29 9.51 9.42
CA GLN A 405 12.24 10.97 9.25
C GLN A 405 12.31 11.38 7.78
N ARG A 406 13.16 10.73 7.00
CA ARG A 406 13.28 10.97 5.56
C ARG A 406 11.99 10.59 4.81
N ASP A 407 11.40 9.45 5.16
CA ASP A 407 10.15 9.00 4.56
C ASP A 407 8.99 9.96 4.89
N VAL A 408 8.90 10.42 6.14
CA VAL A 408 7.90 11.42 6.55
C VAL A 408 8.12 12.76 5.84
N ALA A 409 9.37 13.21 5.71
CA ALA A 409 9.71 14.44 4.98
C ALA A 409 9.33 14.33 3.50
N ASN A 410 9.63 13.21 2.84
CA ASN A 410 9.23 12.95 1.46
C ASN A 410 7.70 12.95 1.30
N ARG A 411 6.98 12.38 2.25
CA ARG A 411 5.52 12.40 2.24
C ARG A 411 4.95 13.81 2.37
N ILE A 412 5.48 14.62 3.30
CA ILE A 412 5.10 16.04 3.43
C ILE A 412 5.38 16.78 2.13
N LEU A 413 6.54 16.58 1.54
CA LEU A 413 6.93 17.20 0.28
C LEU A 413 5.95 16.85 -0.85
N THR A 414 5.58 15.58 -0.95
CA THR A 414 4.60 15.10 -1.94
C THR A 414 3.22 15.71 -1.71
N GLU A 415 2.71 15.69 -0.47
CA GLU A 415 1.42 16.30 -0.09
C GLU A 415 1.39 17.79 -0.48
N LYS A 416 2.42 18.56 -0.12
CA LYS A 416 2.54 20.00 -0.45
C LYS A 416 2.64 20.25 -1.97
N THR A 417 3.30 19.36 -2.69
CA THR A 417 3.44 19.47 -4.14
C THR A 417 2.12 19.26 -4.86
N VAL A 418 1.34 18.27 -4.41
CA VAL A 418 -0.02 18.02 -4.92
C VAL A 418 -0.94 19.19 -4.57
N ASP A 419 -0.91 19.70 -3.35
CA ASP A 419 -1.71 20.87 -2.95
C ASP A 419 -1.33 22.11 -3.77
N ARG A 420 -0.06 22.29 -4.09
CA ARG A 420 0.40 23.36 -4.98
C ARG A 420 -0.15 23.16 -6.40
N LEU A 421 -0.12 21.93 -6.92
CA LEU A 421 -0.69 21.59 -8.23
C LEU A 421 -2.20 21.92 -8.27
N VAL A 422 -2.94 21.55 -7.24
CA VAL A 422 -4.37 21.92 -7.09
C VAL A 422 -4.51 23.44 -7.12
N SER A 423 -3.74 24.19 -6.31
CA SER A 423 -3.84 25.65 -6.23
C SER A 423 -3.55 26.36 -7.56
N LEU A 424 -2.66 25.80 -8.39
CA LEU A 424 -2.32 26.36 -9.71
C LEU A 424 -3.42 26.11 -10.76
N ASN A 425 -4.25 25.08 -10.55
CA ASN A 425 -5.28 24.67 -11.50
C ASN A 425 -6.72 24.90 -10.98
N SER A 426 -6.88 25.32 -9.73
CA SER A 426 -8.18 25.80 -9.22
C SER A 426 -8.44 27.16 -9.88
N LYS A 427 -9.33 27.19 -10.85
CA LYS A 427 -9.87 28.45 -11.38
C LYS A 427 -10.97 28.89 -10.40
N ASP A 428 -10.82 30.08 -9.82
CA ASP A 428 -11.84 30.78 -9.07
C ASP A 428 -13.17 30.86 -9.82
#